data_dfc49dfe1644d4d1d8ab96833a6c21a2
#
_entry.id   dfc49dfe1644d4d1d8ab96833a6c21a2
#
_cell.length_a   1.000
_cell.length_b   1.000
_cell.length_c   1.000
_cell.angle_alpha   90.00
_cell.angle_beta   90.00
_cell.angle_gamma   90.00
#
_symmetry.space_group_name_H-M   'P 1'
#
loop_
_entity.id
_entity.type
_entity.pdbx_description
1 polymer ?
#
loop_
_entity_poly.entity_id
_entity_poly.type
_entity_poly.pdbx_seq_one_letter_code
_entity_poly.pdbx_strand_id
1 'polypeptide(L)'
;MKTGEKLKRIRKFRGYNQPEFAVMVGLGENAAPRIAQYESGYRVPSPKLLKTMAEVLDCNPLTLMDVTGQNIEELMTMFFWLEEEHPGMFQAFQLQPIQQCDEESEITDDTNLYFHDGDSWPAHAPCGLWIENNLMNGFFREWLFHQQELKAGTITKEEYFEWKINWPYTCDECGKREPAKKWRKENAIPDIDESANVEK
;
A
#
# COMPACT_ATOMS: atom_id res chain seq x y z
N MET A 1 11.67 -5.57 1.83
CA MET A 1 12.30 -5.81 0.48
C MET A 1 13.44 -4.83 0.22
N LYS A 2 14.54 -5.29 -0.39
CA LYS A 2 15.67 -4.45 -0.83
C LYS A 2 15.37 -3.80 -2.19
N THR A 3 16.00 -2.66 -2.49
CA THR A 3 15.82 -1.92 -3.77
C THR A 3 15.85 -2.83 -5.01
N GLY A 4 16.79 -3.78 -5.12
CA GLY A 4 16.88 -4.69 -6.27
C GLY A 4 15.67 -5.63 -6.40
N GLU A 5 15.15 -6.14 -5.29
CA GLU A 5 13.97 -7.01 -5.27
C GLU A 5 12.70 -6.24 -5.66
N LYS A 6 12.55 -5.01 -5.15
CA LYS A 6 11.48 -4.08 -5.52
C LYS A 6 11.50 -3.79 -7.02
N LEU A 7 12.68 -3.45 -7.55
CA LEU A 7 12.91 -3.20 -8.97
C LEU A 7 12.47 -4.40 -9.83
N LYS A 8 12.92 -5.61 -9.47
CA LYS A 8 12.57 -6.85 -10.17
C LYS A 8 11.07 -7.12 -10.14
N ARG A 9 10.41 -6.89 -8.99
CA ARG A 9 8.97 -7.11 -8.83
C ARG A 9 8.16 -6.18 -9.72
N ILE A 10 8.47 -4.87 -9.71
CA ILE A 10 7.73 -3.89 -10.50
C ILE A 10 8.01 -4.08 -12.00
N ARG A 11 9.26 -4.33 -12.40
CA ARG A 11 9.59 -4.64 -13.81
C ARG A 11 8.76 -5.82 -14.33
N LYS A 12 8.70 -6.91 -13.57
CA LYS A 12 7.89 -8.08 -13.94
C LYS A 12 6.39 -7.74 -13.98
N PHE A 13 5.90 -6.94 -13.05
CA PHE A 13 4.51 -6.47 -13.03
C PHE A 13 4.17 -5.67 -14.29
N ARG A 14 5.10 -4.84 -14.77
CA ARG A 14 4.98 -4.11 -16.06
C ARG A 14 5.18 -4.98 -17.30
N GLY A 15 5.53 -6.25 -17.15
CA GLY A 15 5.75 -7.19 -18.25
C GLY A 15 7.08 -7.05 -18.99
N TYR A 16 8.00 -6.19 -18.53
CA TYR A 16 9.27 -5.99 -19.20
C TYR A 16 10.26 -7.12 -18.89
N ASN A 17 10.99 -7.60 -19.91
CA ASN A 17 12.19 -8.42 -19.70
C ASN A 17 13.41 -7.52 -19.37
N GLN A 18 14.53 -8.12 -18.96
CA GLN A 18 15.73 -7.36 -18.59
C GLN A 18 16.39 -6.63 -19.77
N PRO A 19 16.50 -7.21 -20.98
CA PRO A 19 17.02 -6.51 -22.16
C PRO A 19 16.17 -5.28 -22.53
N GLU A 20 14.87 -5.43 -22.65
CA GLU A 20 13.95 -4.35 -22.98
C GLU A 20 14.07 -3.21 -21.97
N PHE A 21 14.01 -3.55 -20.67
CA PHE A 21 14.13 -2.57 -19.62
C PHE A 21 15.49 -1.85 -19.64
N ALA A 22 16.59 -2.54 -19.96
CA ALA A 22 17.91 -1.94 -20.08
C ALA A 22 17.98 -0.87 -21.18
N VAL A 23 17.34 -1.14 -22.33
CA VAL A 23 17.24 -0.17 -23.43
C VAL A 23 16.39 1.03 -23.00
N MET A 24 15.23 0.79 -22.39
CA MET A 24 14.30 1.85 -22.00
C MET A 24 14.90 2.82 -20.97
N VAL A 25 15.73 2.33 -20.04
CA VAL A 25 16.43 3.18 -19.06
C VAL A 25 17.72 3.80 -19.56
N GLY A 26 18.01 3.63 -20.86
CA GLY A 26 19.18 4.26 -21.50
C GLY A 26 20.52 3.57 -21.23
N LEU A 27 20.54 2.31 -20.80
CA LEU A 27 21.77 1.55 -20.55
C LEU A 27 22.31 0.87 -21.83
N GLY A 28 21.47 0.73 -22.87
CA GLY A 28 21.82 0.11 -24.16
C GLY A 28 21.46 -1.38 -24.24
N GLU A 29 21.49 -1.91 -25.47
CA GLU A 29 21.00 -3.26 -25.83
C GLU A 29 21.71 -4.41 -25.10
N ASN A 30 22.99 -4.25 -24.77
CA ASN A 30 23.81 -5.29 -24.14
C ASN A 30 23.84 -5.17 -22.59
N ALA A 31 22.96 -4.37 -21.98
CA ALA A 31 23.03 -4.07 -20.56
C ALA A 31 22.10 -4.93 -19.69
N ALA A 32 21.49 -5.99 -20.23
CA ALA A 32 20.69 -6.94 -19.45
C ALA A 32 21.44 -7.50 -18.22
N PRO A 33 22.74 -7.88 -18.32
CA PRO A 33 23.50 -8.32 -17.14
C PRO A 33 23.62 -7.25 -16.07
N ARG A 34 23.61 -5.95 -16.45
CA ARG A 34 23.65 -4.84 -15.51
C ARG A 34 22.33 -4.69 -14.75
N ILE A 35 21.21 -4.89 -15.43
CA ILE A 35 19.90 -4.98 -14.77
C ILE A 35 19.86 -6.14 -13.79
N ALA A 36 20.34 -7.33 -14.18
CA ALA A 36 20.43 -8.49 -13.29
C ALA A 36 21.29 -8.22 -12.04
N GLN A 37 22.41 -7.48 -12.19
CA GLN A 37 23.24 -7.07 -11.06
C GLN A 37 22.53 -6.11 -10.12
N TYR A 38 21.71 -5.18 -10.63
CA TYR A 38 20.87 -4.31 -9.80
C TYR A 38 19.78 -5.10 -9.09
N GLU A 39 19.09 -5.99 -9.78
CA GLU A 39 18.01 -6.80 -9.21
C GLU A 39 18.50 -7.80 -8.15
N SER A 40 19.71 -8.32 -8.27
CA SER A 40 20.34 -9.20 -7.28
C SER A 40 20.93 -8.46 -6.09
N GLY A 41 21.03 -7.12 -6.16
CA GLY A 41 21.68 -6.30 -5.15
C GLY A 41 23.21 -6.33 -5.22
N TYR A 42 23.79 -6.98 -6.24
CA TYR A 42 25.25 -6.96 -6.46
C TYR A 42 25.79 -5.56 -6.73
N ARG A 43 24.96 -4.73 -7.38
CA ARG A 43 25.21 -3.29 -7.58
C ARG A 43 23.99 -2.49 -7.15
N VAL A 44 24.24 -1.27 -6.67
CA VAL A 44 23.19 -0.30 -6.35
C VAL A 44 23.13 0.72 -7.48
N PRO A 45 21.94 0.97 -8.09
CA PRO A 45 21.78 2.03 -9.07
C PRO A 45 22.03 3.41 -8.41
N SER A 46 22.57 4.37 -9.18
CA SER A 46 22.65 5.73 -8.69
C SER A 46 21.26 6.35 -8.48
N PRO A 47 21.09 7.37 -7.61
CA PRO A 47 19.80 8.03 -7.40
C PRO A 47 19.17 8.56 -8.69
N LYS A 48 20.01 9.07 -9.60
CA LYS A 48 19.56 9.55 -10.92
C LYS A 48 19.01 8.40 -11.77
N LEU A 49 19.71 7.25 -11.79
CA LEU A 49 19.28 6.07 -12.55
C LEU A 49 18.01 5.47 -11.93
N LEU A 50 17.88 5.46 -10.60
CA LEU A 50 16.67 5.01 -9.93
C LEU A 50 15.44 5.85 -10.32
N LYS A 51 15.60 7.18 -10.43
CA LYS A 51 14.52 8.05 -10.93
C LYS A 51 14.11 7.69 -12.36
N THR A 52 15.09 7.53 -13.26
CA THR A 52 14.80 7.09 -14.64
C THR A 52 14.14 5.71 -14.68
N MET A 53 14.59 4.77 -13.83
CA MET A 53 13.95 3.46 -13.72
C MET A 53 12.50 3.58 -13.23
N ALA A 54 12.23 4.44 -12.24
CA ALA A 54 10.89 4.68 -11.75
C ALA A 54 9.97 5.32 -12.82
N GLU A 55 10.50 6.27 -13.59
CA GLU A 55 9.78 6.88 -14.72
C GLU A 55 9.39 5.84 -15.77
N VAL A 56 10.34 4.98 -16.18
CA VAL A 56 10.09 3.90 -17.15
C VAL A 56 9.11 2.87 -16.62
N LEU A 57 9.18 2.56 -15.32
CA LEU A 57 8.28 1.62 -14.64
C LEU A 57 6.94 2.24 -14.24
N ASP A 58 6.77 3.53 -14.52
CA ASP A 58 5.57 4.27 -14.15
C ASP A 58 5.18 4.08 -12.67
N CYS A 59 6.14 4.30 -11.77
CA CYS A 59 5.94 4.21 -10.32
C CYS A 59 6.58 5.39 -9.58
N ASN A 60 6.13 5.61 -8.34
CA ASN A 60 6.76 6.61 -7.49
C ASN A 60 8.22 6.23 -7.20
N PRO A 61 9.21 7.14 -7.38
CA PRO A 61 10.61 6.85 -7.08
C PRO A 61 10.85 6.36 -5.64
N LEU A 62 10.08 6.84 -4.65
CA LEU A 62 10.17 6.37 -3.25
C LEU A 62 9.93 4.87 -3.14
N THR A 63 9.10 4.30 -4.00
CA THR A 63 8.79 2.87 -4.02
C THR A 63 10.04 2.02 -4.28
N LEU A 64 10.99 2.52 -5.08
CA LEU A 64 12.24 1.82 -5.40
C LEU A 64 13.37 2.09 -4.40
N MET A 65 13.31 3.22 -3.68
CA MET A 65 14.37 3.61 -2.76
C MET A 65 14.36 2.78 -1.47
N ASP A 66 15.52 2.71 -0.81
CA ASP A 66 15.57 2.24 0.56
C ASP A 66 15.03 3.36 1.45
N VAL A 67 13.94 3.07 2.14
CA VAL A 67 13.25 4.03 3.00
C VAL A 67 13.90 4.05 4.38
N THR A 68 14.04 5.24 4.94
CA THR A 68 14.64 5.46 6.27
C THR A 68 13.58 5.65 7.36
N GLY A 69 12.32 5.82 6.98
CA GLY A 69 11.20 6.08 7.88
C GLY A 69 11.23 7.48 8.50
N GLN A 70 11.90 8.44 7.85
CA GLN A 70 12.03 9.80 8.37
C GLN A 70 10.79 10.67 8.14
N ASN A 71 9.94 10.28 7.22
CA ASN A 71 8.67 10.97 6.94
C ASN A 71 7.52 9.97 6.75
N ILE A 72 6.30 10.49 6.76
CA ILE A 72 5.07 9.69 6.68
C ILE A 72 4.98 8.91 5.36
N GLU A 73 5.41 9.50 4.25
CA GLU A 73 5.36 8.84 2.93
C GLU A 73 6.32 7.64 2.86
N GLU A 74 7.50 7.76 3.44
CA GLU A 74 8.43 6.64 3.56
C GLU A 74 7.89 5.53 4.46
N LEU A 75 7.25 5.88 5.59
CA LEU A 75 6.61 4.92 6.48
C LEU A 75 5.49 4.15 5.77
N MET A 76 4.59 4.85 5.06
CA MET A 76 3.53 4.19 4.29
C MET A 76 4.11 3.26 3.21
N THR A 77 5.13 3.71 2.47
CA THR A 77 5.82 2.89 1.48
C THR A 77 6.45 1.64 2.12
N MET A 78 7.00 1.76 3.32
CA MET A 78 7.54 0.62 4.08
C MET A 78 6.43 -0.37 4.46
N PHE A 79 5.28 0.09 4.96
CA PHE A 79 4.15 -0.77 5.29
C PHE A 79 3.61 -1.51 4.05
N PHE A 80 3.51 -0.84 2.91
CA PHE A 80 3.08 -1.48 1.65
C PHE A 80 4.02 -2.60 1.23
N TRP A 81 5.34 -2.40 1.33
CA TRP A 81 6.30 -3.45 1.02
C TRP A 81 6.32 -4.58 2.04
N LEU A 82 6.08 -4.30 3.33
CA LEU A 82 5.93 -5.35 4.35
C LEU A 82 4.68 -6.19 4.09
N GLU A 83 3.56 -5.58 3.69
CA GLU A 83 2.35 -6.31 3.29
C GLU A 83 2.60 -7.21 2.06
N GLU A 84 3.37 -6.72 1.08
CA GLU A 84 3.74 -7.52 -0.10
C GLU A 84 4.68 -8.70 0.21
N GLU A 85 5.55 -8.55 1.21
CA GLU A 85 6.44 -9.65 1.68
C GLU A 85 5.68 -10.65 2.56
N HIS A 86 4.72 -10.17 3.35
CA HIS A 86 3.99 -10.94 4.35
C HIS A 86 2.49 -10.69 4.23
N PRO A 87 1.82 -11.24 3.21
CA PRO A 87 0.38 -11.06 3.03
C PRO A 87 -0.42 -11.48 4.27
N GLY A 88 -1.29 -10.59 4.75
CA GLY A 88 -2.10 -10.82 5.95
C GLY A 88 -1.41 -10.51 7.28
N MET A 89 -0.15 -10.04 7.28
CA MET A 89 0.56 -9.62 8.49
C MET A 89 -0.11 -8.43 9.17
N PHE A 90 -0.63 -7.49 8.38
CA PHE A 90 -1.33 -6.32 8.90
C PHE A 90 -2.83 -6.52 8.82
N GLN A 91 -3.48 -6.39 9.97
CA GLN A 91 -4.93 -6.33 10.09
C GLN A 91 -5.28 -4.89 10.48
N ALA A 92 -5.76 -4.10 9.53
CA ALA A 92 -6.24 -2.77 9.83
C ALA A 92 -7.70 -2.84 10.30
N PHE A 93 -8.06 -2.03 11.28
CA PHE A 93 -9.43 -1.85 11.76
C PHE A 93 -9.65 -0.39 12.12
N GLN A 94 -10.88 0.06 11.97
CA GLN A 94 -11.26 1.43 12.32
C GLN A 94 -11.87 1.41 13.71
N LEU A 95 -11.37 2.26 14.60
CA LEU A 95 -12.02 2.56 15.87
C LEU A 95 -13.29 3.36 15.60
N GLN A 96 -14.41 2.94 16.15
CA GLN A 96 -15.64 3.71 16.12
C GLN A 96 -15.66 4.66 17.30
N PRO A 97 -16.12 5.94 17.12
CA PRO A 97 -16.33 6.82 18.24
C PRO A 97 -17.39 6.20 19.17
N ILE A 98 -17.17 6.28 20.46
CA ILE A 98 -18.21 5.97 21.43
C ILE A 98 -19.36 6.93 21.11
N GLN A 99 -20.51 6.41 20.72
CA GLN A 99 -21.72 7.22 20.65
C GLN A 99 -21.93 7.78 22.06
N GLN A 100 -22.09 9.10 22.17
CA GLN A 100 -22.47 9.74 23.44
C GLN A 100 -23.79 9.10 23.83
N CYS A 101 -23.72 8.10 24.70
CA CYS A 101 -24.88 7.64 25.43
C CYS A 101 -25.25 8.75 26.39
N ASP A 102 -26.57 8.99 26.52
CA ASP A 102 -27.14 9.99 27.42
C ASP A 102 -26.49 9.97 28.81
N GLU A 103 -26.42 11.11 29.46
CA GLU A 103 -25.61 11.49 30.63
C GLU A 103 -25.65 10.57 31.87
N GLU A 104 -26.25 9.36 31.80
CA GLU A 104 -26.36 8.42 32.92
C GLU A 104 -25.67 7.05 32.68
N SER A 105 -25.04 6.82 31.57
CA SER A 105 -24.27 5.59 31.41
C SER A 105 -22.85 5.80 31.92
N GLU A 106 -22.49 5.09 33.00
CA GLU A 106 -21.10 4.93 33.44
C GLU A 106 -20.24 4.64 32.18
N ILE A 107 -19.23 5.50 31.98
CA ILE A 107 -18.22 5.28 30.96
C ILE A 107 -17.52 3.96 31.32
N THR A 108 -18.07 2.86 30.86
CA THR A 108 -17.32 1.64 30.84
C THR A 108 -16.28 1.83 29.76
N ASP A 109 -15.02 1.78 30.15
CA ASP A 109 -13.82 1.90 29.32
C ASP A 109 -13.68 0.65 28.42
N ASP A 110 -14.75 0.34 27.71
CA ASP A 110 -14.89 -0.84 26.88
C ASP A 110 -14.61 -0.54 25.41
N THR A 111 -13.39 -0.08 25.15
CA THR A 111 -12.76 -0.34 23.83
C THR A 111 -12.39 -1.82 23.79
N ASN A 112 -13.38 -2.70 23.94
CA ASN A 112 -13.17 -4.13 23.84
C ASN A 112 -12.94 -4.51 22.39
N LEU A 113 -11.68 -4.47 21.97
CA LEU A 113 -11.23 -5.16 20.76
C LEU A 113 -11.34 -6.68 21.03
N TYR A 114 -12.49 -7.25 20.73
CA TYR A 114 -12.66 -8.70 20.78
C TYR A 114 -12.01 -9.32 19.56
N PHE A 115 -11.15 -10.29 19.78
CA PHE A 115 -10.72 -11.18 18.72
C PHE A 115 -11.13 -12.60 19.10
N HIS A 116 -11.55 -13.38 18.11
CA HIS A 116 -11.86 -14.76 18.34
C HIS A 116 -10.58 -15.58 18.52
N ASP A 117 -10.47 -16.22 19.67
CA ASP A 117 -9.43 -17.20 19.96
C ASP A 117 -9.75 -18.47 19.15
N GLY A 118 -9.02 -18.66 18.05
CA GLY A 118 -9.09 -19.85 17.22
C GLY A 118 -7.79 -20.63 17.31
N ASP A 119 -7.81 -21.92 17.03
CA ASP A 119 -6.68 -22.86 17.14
C ASP A 119 -5.40 -22.49 16.35
N SER A 120 -5.44 -21.41 15.56
CA SER A 120 -4.34 -20.93 14.71
C SER A 120 -3.63 -19.66 15.21
N TRP A 121 -3.88 -19.23 16.42
CA TRP A 121 -3.27 -18.01 16.98
C TRP A 121 -1.81 -18.22 17.35
N PRO A 122 -0.95 -17.19 17.18
CA PRO A 122 0.39 -17.21 17.74
C PRO A 122 0.33 -17.31 19.27
N ALA A 123 1.41 -17.82 19.89
CA ALA A 123 1.50 -18.03 21.34
C ALA A 123 1.25 -16.78 22.19
N HIS A 124 1.26 -15.60 21.58
CA HIS A 124 0.99 -14.32 22.21
C HIS A 124 -0.15 -13.61 21.48
N ALA A 125 -1.10 -13.06 22.24
CA ALA A 125 -2.18 -12.24 21.71
C ALA A 125 -1.62 -11.06 20.90
N PRO A 126 -2.25 -10.68 19.76
CA PRO A 126 -1.82 -9.54 18.97
C PRO A 126 -1.97 -8.24 19.78
N CYS A 127 -1.01 -7.34 19.64
CA CYS A 127 -1.04 -6.02 20.23
C CYS A 127 -1.57 -5.03 19.20
N GLY A 128 -2.55 -4.21 19.57
CA GLY A 128 -2.97 -3.05 18.77
C GLY A 128 -1.94 -1.93 18.93
N LEU A 129 -1.63 -1.24 17.84
CA LEU A 129 -0.88 0.01 17.83
C LEU A 129 -1.75 1.08 17.21
N TRP A 130 -1.95 2.18 17.93
CA TRP A 130 -2.59 3.35 17.33
C TRP A 130 -1.60 4.51 17.26
N ILE A 131 -1.75 5.34 16.24
CA ILE A 131 -0.89 6.50 16.02
C ILE A 131 -1.75 7.75 16.15
N GLU A 132 -1.38 8.64 17.08
CA GLU A 132 -2.07 9.91 17.30
C GLU A 132 -1.58 10.96 16.27
N ASN A 133 -1.91 10.75 15.00
CA ASN A 133 -1.58 11.65 13.90
C ASN A 133 -2.69 11.62 12.85
N ASN A 134 -3.42 12.73 12.71
CA ASN A 134 -4.57 12.83 11.80
C ASN A 134 -4.23 12.52 10.34
N LEU A 135 -3.06 12.93 9.87
CA LEU A 135 -2.64 12.67 8.48
C LEU A 135 -2.41 11.18 8.26
N MET A 136 -1.65 10.52 9.15
CA MET A 136 -1.44 9.07 9.06
C MET A 136 -2.74 8.30 9.23
N ASN A 137 -3.62 8.72 10.14
CA ASN A 137 -4.92 8.07 10.31
C ASN A 137 -5.77 8.17 9.04
N GLY A 138 -5.70 9.28 8.30
CA GLY A 138 -6.32 9.41 6.98
C GLY A 138 -5.77 8.39 5.98
N PHE A 139 -4.46 8.22 5.92
CA PHE A 139 -3.80 7.26 5.03
C PHE A 139 -4.08 5.81 5.42
N PHE A 140 -4.08 5.47 6.70
CA PHE A 140 -4.46 4.14 7.17
C PHE A 140 -5.93 3.82 6.89
N ARG A 141 -6.83 4.79 7.02
CA ARG A 141 -8.24 4.63 6.68
C ARG A 141 -8.43 4.32 5.20
N GLU A 142 -7.74 5.05 4.32
CA GLU A 142 -7.77 4.80 2.89
C GLU A 142 -7.16 3.43 2.56
N TRP A 143 -6.04 3.06 3.17
CA TRP A 143 -5.45 1.74 2.99
C TRP A 143 -6.40 0.61 3.44
N LEU A 144 -7.03 0.75 4.61
CA LEU A 144 -8.04 -0.18 5.08
C LEU A 144 -9.21 -0.30 4.09
N PHE A 145 -9.69 0.82 3.57
CA PHE A 145 -10.77 0.84 2.58
C PHE A 145 -10.39 0.01 1.34
N HIS A 146 -9.21 0.21 0.78
CA HIS A 146 -8.76 -0.55 -0.40
C HIS A 146 -8.46 -2.03 -0.10
N GLN A 147 -8.03 -2.38 1.11
CA GLN A 147 -7.96 -3.78 1.54
C GLN A 147 -9.35 -4.43 1.58
N GLN A 148 -10.37 -3.71 2.04
CA GLN A 148 -11.75 -4.19 2.04
C GLN A 148 -12.30 -4.35 0.62
N GLU A 149 -12.04 -3.40 -0.27
CA GLU A 149 -12.38 -3.49 -1.69
C GLU A 149 -11.73 -4.72 -2.36
N LEU A 150 -10.46 -4.95 -2.09
CA LEU A 150 -9.74 -6.13 -2.59
C LEU A 150 -10.38 -7.43 -2.06
N LYS A 151 -10.72 -7.47 -0.78
CA LYS A 151 -11.40 -8.63 -0.15
C LYS A 151 -12.80 -8.85 -0.71
N ALA A 152 -13.53 -7.77 -1.00
CA ALA A 152 -14.85 -7.81 -1.63
C ALA A 152 -14.80 -8.13 -3.14
N GLY A 153 -13.62 -8.06 -3.77
CA GLY A 153 -13.44 -8.29 -5.20
C GLY A 153 -13.88 -7.10 -6.08
N THR A 154 -14.08 -5.91 -5.50
CA THR A 154 -14.41 -4.68 -6.25
C THR A 154 -13.20 -4.08 -6.94
N ILE A 155 -12.00 -4.38 -6.46
CA ILE A 155 -10.73 -4.10 -7.14
C ILE A 155 -9.91 -5.37 -7.30
N THR A 156 -9.08 -5.42 -8.31
CA THR A 156 -8.16 -6.54 -8.57
C THR A 156 -6.86 -6.40 -7.77
N LYS A 157 -6.09 -7.48 -7.65
CA LYS A 157 -4.75 -7.45 -7.05
C LYS A 157 -3.80 -6.53 -7.82
N GLU A 158 -3.94 -6.48 -9.13
CA GLU A 158 -3.17 -5.62 -10.03
C GLU A 158 -3.47 -4.14 -9.77
N GLU A 159 -4.75 -3.77 -9.65
CA GLU A 159 -5.17 -2.41 -9.31
C GLU A 159 -4.71 -2.00 -7.91
N TYR A 160 -4.87 -2.87 -6.94
CA TYR A 160 -4.38 -2.62 -5.57
C TYR A 160 -2.86 -2.44 -5.53
N PHE A 161 -2.10 -3.24 -6.29
CA PHE A 161 -0.65 -3.08 -6.41
C PHE A 161 -0.28 -1.77 -7.13
N GLU A 162 -1.02 -1.41 -8.21
CA GLU A 162 -0.87 -0.14 -8.90
C GLU A 162 -1.08 1.06 -7.97
N TRP A 163 -2.13 1.00 -7.13
CA TRP A 163 -2.37 2.02 -6.10
C TRP A 163 -1.17 2.18 -5.17
N LYS A 164 -0.64 1.09 -4.63
CA LYS A 164 0.50 1.12 -3.68
C LYS A 164 1.79 1.66 -4.28
N ILE A 165 2.16 1.23 -5.49
CA ILE A 165 3.44 1.65 -6.10
C ILE A 165 3.45 3.09 -6.61
N ASN A 166 2.29 3.71 -6.72
CA ASN A 166 2.14 5.10 -7.13
C ASN A 166 1.64 6.03 -6.02
N TRP A 167 1.44 5.50 -4.83
CA TRP A 167 1.07 6.31 -3.68
C TRP A 167 2.16 7.39 -3.41
N PRO A 168 1.84 8.65 -3.03
CA PRO A 168 0.52 9.17 -2.71
C PRO A 168 -0.29 9.76 -3.88
N TYR A 169 0.20 9.71 -5.13
CA TYR A 169 -0.52 10.26 -6.29
C TYR A 169 -1.82 9.54 -6.61
N THR A 170 -2.00 8.36 -6.06
CA THR A 170 -3.18 7.50 -6.21
C THR A 170 -4.21 7.65 -5.11
N CYS A 171 -3.95 8.50 -4.09
CA CYS A 171 -4.90 8.79 -3.04
C CYS A 171 -6.21 9.35 -3.60
N ASP A 172 -7.34 8.73 -3.23
CA ASP A 172 -8.69 9.07 -3.71
C ASP A 172 -9.70 9.33 -2.57
N GLU A 173 -9.21 9.47 -1.33
CA GLU A 173 -10.03 9.69 -0.13
C GLU A 173 -11.14 8.65 0.05
N CYS A 174 -10.81 7.37 -0.14
CA CYS A 174 -11.77 6.25 -0.12
C CYS A 174 -12.80 6.34 -1.26
N GLY A 175 -12.38 6.69 -2.47
CA GLY A 175 -13.22 6.81 -3.64
C GLY A 175 -14.03 8.11 -3.73
N LYS A 176 -13.85 9.06 -2.78
CA LYS A 176 -14.59 10.34 -2.75
C LYS A 176 -13.97 11.44 -3.62
N ARG A 177 -12.75 11.24 -4.09
CA ARG A 177 -11.98 12.23 -4.85
C ARG A 177 -11.28 11.59 -6.04
N GLU A 178 -11.19 12.32 -7.13
CA GLU A 178 -10.37 11.89 -8.26
C GLU A 178 -8.87 12.00 -7.90
N PRO A 179 -8.11 10.88 -7.98
CA PRO A 179 -6.69 10.89 -7.66
C PRO A 179 -5.89 11.64 -8.71
N ALA A 180 -4.71 12.16 -8.32
CA ALA A 180 -3.80 12.80 -9.27
C ALA A 180 -3.29 11.82 -10.35
N LYS A 181 -3.22 10.56 -10.04
CA LYS A 181 -2.92 9.46 -10.96
C LYS A 181 -3.99 8.38 -10.88
N LYS A 182 -4.71 8.15 -11.99
CA LYS A 182 -5.71 7.07 -12.09
C LYS A 182 -5.05 5.71 -11.93
N TRP A 183 -5.69 4.83 -11.20
CA TRP A 183 -5.21 3.48 -10.91
C TRP A 183 -6.30 2.41 -11.07
N ARG A 184 -7.58 2.80 -10.98
CA ARG A 184 -8.73 1.93 -11.27
C ARG A 184 -8.93 1.83 -12.77
N LYS A 185 -9.29 0.64 -13.27
CA LYS A 185 -9.72 0.43 -14.66
C LYS A 185 -11.15 0.95 -14.83
N GLU A 186 -11.46 1.54 -15.96
CA GLU A 186 -12.69 2.32 -16.24
C GLU A 186 -14.04 1.58 -16.07
N ASN A 187 -14.06 0.33 -15.62
CA ASN A 187 -15.30 -0.45 -15.48
C ASN A 187 -15.64 -0.86 -14.03
N ALA A 188 -15.06 -0.26 -13.03
CA ALA A 188 -15.18 -0.69 -11.63
C ALA A 188 -15.55 0.44 -10.66
N ILE A 189 -16.53 1.27 -10.99
CA ILE A 189 -17.18 2.11 -9.97
C ILE A 189 -18.51 1.46 -9.66
N PRO A 190 -18.66 0.70 -8.56
CA PRO A 190 -19.96 0.46 -8.00
C PRO A 190 -20.45 1.80 -7.44
N ASP A 191 -21.64 2.22 -7.83
CA ASP A 191 -22.37 3.28 -7.14
C ASP A 191 -22.42 2.91 -5.65
N ILE A 192 -21.63 3.60 -4.83
CA ILE A 192 -21.74 3.45 -3.38
C ILE A 192 -22.97 4.25 -2.99
N ASP A 193 -24.08 3.52 -2.84
CA ASP A 193 -25.32 4.04 -2.30
C ASP A 193 -25.08 4.59 -0.89
N GLU A 194 -25.01 5.91 -0.76
CA GLU A 194 -24.84 6.60 0.53
C GLU A 194 -26.02 6.37 1.49
N SER A 195 -27.06 5.65 1.06
CA SER A 195 -28.29 5.46 1.84
C SER A 195 -28.22 4.32 2.87
N ALA A 196 -27.14 3.52 2.90
CA ALA A 196 -27.08 2.33 3.75
C ALA A 196 -26.54 2.57 5.20
N ASN A 197 -26.21 3.82 5.56
CA ASN A 197 -25.64 4.13 6.89
C ASN A 197 -26.49 5.09 7.76
N VAL A 198 -27.78 5.22 7.46
CA VAL A 198 -28.70 6.02 8.31
C VAL A 198 -29.95 5.22 8.62
N GLU A 199 -29.81 4.01 9.17
CA GLU A 199 -30.89 3.37 9.94
C GLU A 199 -30.37 2.18 10.75
N LYS A 200 -30.19 2.40 12.00
CA LYS A 200 -30.31 1.61 13.24
C LYS A 200 -29.10 1.70 14.15
#